data_519076e6675b42bc7ff51ed359e01cbd
#
_entry.id   519076e6675b42bc7ff51ed359e01cbd
#
_cell.length_a   1.000
_cell.length_b   1.000
_cell.length_c   1.000
_cell.angle_alpha   90.00
_cell.angle_beta   90.00
_cell.angle_gamma   90.00
#
_symmetry.space_group_name_H-M   'P 1'
#
loop_
_entity.id
_entity.type
_entity.pdbx_description
1 polymer ?
#
loop_
_entity_poly.entity_id
_entity_poly.type
_entity_poly.pdbx_seq_one_letter_code
_entity_poly.pdbx_strand_id
1 'polypeptide(L)'
;FPTRRSSDLAAAGAIKKLLLTRQSAQFDAVSGASITSAAVSKAAAKCIAQAKGEIPVEVIQTEAKKDDGDWLGKAPEIAENQIKATHTADIVVVGCGTGGMFAVCAAAEEGAKVIGIDRFVTGTGIRDDLGAVNSRYQKKWGTKIDKWDYVTMATQYAAGHINQDLVKLFCDYSGAVIDWYGDRLAERGVELWHESGDKVDESRYHHFPTGHSPRWRTSDDGTGKPLDGNRILHDYAVKKGARFDYNTRMVKLIKDKGRVTGCICVNADGDYVR
;
A
#
# COMPACT_ATOMS: atom_id res chain seq x y z
N PHE A 1 -1.81 -12.20 -5.40
CA PHE A 1 -3.26 -12.39 -5.22
C PHE A 1 -3.97 -11.67 -6.34
N PRO A 2 -4.87 -12.33 -7.08
CA PRO A 2 -5.65 -11.66 -8.11
C PRO A 2 -6.50 -10.56 -7.46
N THR A 3 -6.67 -9.47 -8.16
CA THR A 3 -7.46 -8.29 -7.79
C THR A 3 -8.89 -8.69 -7.38
N ARG A 4 -9.12 -8.88 -6.08
CA ARG A 4 -10.42 -9.25 -5.51
C ARG A 4 -11.50 -8.18 -5.60
N ARG A 5 -11.21 -6.96 -6.05
CA ARG A 5 -12.12 -5.82 -5.87
C ARG A 5 -13.31 -5.75 -6.83
N SER A 6 -13.19 -6.12 -8.09
CA SER A 6 -14.33 -6.06 -9.01
C SER A 6 -15.29 -7.24 -8.85
N SER A 7 -14.75 -8.46 -8.60
CA SER A 7 -15.58 -9.64 -8.32
C SER A 7 -16.29 -9.54 -6.98
N ASP A 8 -15.64 -8.98 -5.95
CA ASP A 8 -16.22 -8.82 -4.61
C ASP A 8 -17.34 -7.77 -4.57
N LEU A 9 -17.22 -6.68 -5.32
CA LEU A 9 -18.28 -5.66 -5.43
C LEU A 9 -19.50 -6.18 -6.20
N ALA A 10 -19.29 -6.88 -7.31
CA ALA A 10 -20.37 -7.53 -8.05
C ALA A 10 -21.05 -8.62 -7.21
N ALA A 11 -20.26 -9.42 -6.48
CA ALA A 11 -20.76 -10.44 -5.57
C ALA A 11 -21.55 -9.81 -4.40
N ALA A 12 -21.08 -8.70 -3.82
CA ALA A 12 -21.78 -8.00 -2.74
C ALA A 12 -23.16 -7.51 -3.19
N GLY A 13 -23.28 -6.96 -4.41
CA GLY A 13 -24.57 -6.58 -5.00
C GLY A 13 -25.51 -7.76 -5.19
N ALA A 14 -25.02 -8.89 -5.72
CA ALA A 14 -25.77 -10.12 -5.90
C ALA A 14 -26.24 -10.72 -4.57
N ILE A 15 -25.35 -10.78 -3.57
CA ILE A 15 -25.66 -11.28 -2.21
C ILE A 15 -26.72 -10.41 -1.54
N LYS A 16 -26.59 -9.08 -1.60
CA LYS A 16 -27.61 -8.15 -1.09
C LYS A 16 -28.98 -8.40 -1.72
N LYS A 17 -29.04 -8.56 -3.03
CA LYS A 17 -30.27 -8.85 -3.75
C LYS A 17 -30.88 -10.19 -3.30
N LEU A 18 -30.06 -11.23 -3.15
CA LEU A 18 -30.51 -12.56 -2.68
C LEU A 18 -31.09 -12.49 -1.26
N LEU A 19 -30.42 -11.84 -0.32
CA LEU A 19 -30.91 -11.65 1.04
C LEU A 19 -32.25 -10.92 1.08
N LEU A 20 -32.38 -9.83 0.34
CA LEU A 20 -33.61 -9.03 0.29
C LEU A 20 -34.77 -9.76 -0.41
N THR A 21 -34.48 -10.50 -1.47
CA THR A 21 -35.53 -11.22 -2.23
C THR A 21 -36.03 -12.45 -1.50
N ARG A 22 -35.12 -13.21 -0.88
CA ARG A 22 -35.43 -14.45 -0.18
C ARG A 22 -35.87 -14.25 1.27
N GLN A 23 -35.63 -13.07 1.85
CA GLN A 23 -35.87 -12.77 3.27
C GLN A 23 -35.28 -13.87 4.19
N SER A 24 -34.14 -14.41 3.81
CA SER A 24 -33.48 -15.54 4.46
C SER A 24 -31.97 -15.37 4.39
N ALA A 25 -31.28 -15.87 5.43
CA ALA A 25 -29.83 -15.97 5.44
C ALA A 25 -29.31 -17.14 4.58
N GLN A 26 -30.18 -18.05 4.18
CA GLN A 26 -29.82 -19.20 3.35
C GLN A 26 -29.92 -18.85 1.87
N PHE A 27 -28.79 -18.87 1.19
CA PHE A 27 -28.69 -18.66 -0.26
C PHE A 27 -27.49 -19.44 -0.81
N ASP A 28 -27.55 -19.79 -2.09
CA ASP A 28 -26.47 -20.48 -2.77
C ASP A 28 -25.27 -19.54 -2.95
N ALA A 29 -24.06 -20.10 -2.92
CA ALA A 29 -22.84 -19.32 -3.09
C ALA A 29 -22.83 -18.61 -4.45
N VAL A 30 -22.49 -17.34 -4.44
CA VAL A 30 -22.27 -16.58 -5.67
C VAL A 30 -20.99 -17.07 -6.32
N SER A 31 -21.05 -17.40 -7.62
CA SER A 31 -19.90 -17.89 -8.37
C SER A 31 -18.68 -16.97 -8.25
N GLY A 32 -17.54 -17.54 -7.91
CA GLY A 32 -16.30 -16.82 -7.69
C GLY A 32 -16.15 -16.14 -6.30
N ALA A 33 -17.18 -16.22 -5.44
CA ALA A 33 -17.17 -15.59 -4.11
C ALA A 33 -17.70 -16.53 -3.00
N SER A 34 -17.37 -17.80 -3.04
CA SER A 34 -17.89 -18.82 -2.11
C SER A 34 -17.56 -18.52 -0.65
N ILE A 35 -16.34 -18.10 -0.35
CA ILE A 35 -15.92 -17.76 1.02
C ILE A 35 -16.69 -16.52 1.54
N THR A 36 -16.81 -15.49 0.71
CA THR A 36 -17.57 -14.27 1.04
C THR A 36 -19.05 -14.59 1.24
N SER A 37 -19.64 -15.42 0.37
CA SER A 37 -21.05 -15.86 0.48
C SER A 37 -21.31 -16.60 1.77
N ALA A 38 -20.44 -17.55 2.16
CA ALA A 38 -20.56 -18.29 3.42
C ALA A 38 -20.43 -17.37 4.67
N ALA A 39 -19.50 -16.43 4.65
CA ALA A 39 -19.31 -15.48 5.75
C ALA A 39 -20.53 -14.56 5.91
N VAL A 40 -21.08 -14.03 4.81
CA VAL A 40 -22.26 -13.16 4.84
C VAL A 40 -23.51 -13.94 5.25
N SER A 41 -23.70 -15.16 4.76
CA SER A 41 -24.82 -16.05 5.17
C SER A 41 -24.79 -16.28 6.69
N LYS A 42 -23.62 -16.63 7.24
CA LYS A 42 -23.43 -16.84 8.70
C LYS A 42 -23.72 -15.58 9.52
N ALA A 43 -23.23 -14.42 9.06
CA ALA A 43 -23.48 -13.15 9.73
C ALA A 43 -24.97 -12.76 9.67
N ALA A 44 -25.62 -12.90 8.52
CA ALA A 44 -27.02 -12.63 8.34
C ALA A 44 -27.92 -13.54 9.22
N ALA A 45 -27.57 -14.84 9.31
CA ALA A 45 -28.28 -15.77 10.18
C ALA A 45 -28.20 -15.33 11.66
N LYS A 46 -27.03 -14.92 12.13
CA LYS A 46 -26.85 -14.41 13.50
C LYS A 46 -27.67 -13.14 13.74
N CYS A 47 -27.66 -12.18 12.80
CA CYS A 47 -28.47 -10.96 12.91
C CYS A 47 -29.99 -11.25 12.95
N ILE A 48 -30.48 -12.18 12.12
CA ILE A 48 -31.89 -12.57 12.08
C ILE A 48 -32.29 -13.24 13.41
N ALA A 49 -31.48 -14.16 13.93
CA ALA A 49 -31.73 -14.82 15.20
C ALA A 49 -31.73 -13.82 16.37
N GLN A 50 -30.86 -12.82 16.36
CA GLN A 50 -30.88 -11.73 17.34
C GLN A 50 -32.14 -10.88 17.24
N ALA A 51 -32.55 -10.50 16.02
CA ALA A 51 -33.77 -9.72 15.78
C ALA A 51 -35.05 -10.46 16.20
N LYS A 52 -35.05 -11.80 16.13
CA LYS A 52 -36.15 -12.65 16.60
C LYS A 52 -36.11 -12.93 18.10
N GLY A 53 -35.05 -12.52 18.81
CA GLY A 53 -34.84 -12.84 20.23
C GLY A 53 -34.44 -14.29 20.51
N GLU A 54 -34.06 -15.05 19.47
CA GLU A 54 -33.65 -16.46 19.58
C GLU A 54 -32.26 -16.61 20.25
N ILE A 55 -31.43 -15.58 20.10
CA ILE A 55 -30.12 -15.48 20.78
C ILE A 55 -29.97 -14.11 21.42
N PRO A 56 -29.34 -13.99 22.58
CA PRO A 56 -29.09 -12.70 23.20
C PRO A 56 -28.32 -11.79 22.24
N VAL A 57 -28.68 -10.51 22.26
CA VAL A 57 -27.78 -9.49 21.70
C VAL A 57 -26.56 -9.50 22.61
N GLU A 58 -25.48 -10.15 22.17
CA GLU A 58 -24.18 -9.87 22.75
C GLU A 58 -23.90 -8.39 22.46
N VAL A 59 -24.26 -7.53 23.40
CA VAL A 59 -23.63 -6.24 23.49
C VAL A 59 -22.18 -6.60 23.77
N ILE A 60 -21.36 -6.60 22.74
CA ILE A 60 -19.93 -6.48 22.91
C ILE A 60 -19.82 -5.12 23.62
N GLN A 61 -19.88 -5.15 24.95
CA GLN A 61 -19.24 -4.11 25.72
C GLN A 61 -17.77 -4.26 25.33
N THR A 62 -17.39 -3.61 24.22
CA THR A 62 -16.06 -3.07 24.15
C THR A 62 -16.02 -2.16 25.37
N GLU A 63 -15.58 -2.71 26.51
CA GLU A 63 -14.91 -1.84 27.48
C GLU A 63 -13.98 -1.04 26.59
N ALA A 64 -14.34 0.23 26.38
CA ALA A 64 -13.42 1.16 25.78
C ALA A 64 -12.19 1.03 26.66
N LYS A 65 -11.19 0.27 26.19
CA LYS A 65 -9.88 0.29 26.83
C LYS A 65 -9.64 1.76 27.04
N LYS A 66 -9.54 2.18 28.30
CA LYS A 66 -9.14 3.55 28.62
C LYS A 66 -7.99 3.81 27.68
N ASP A 67 -8.21 4.69 26.73
CA ASP A 67 -7.15 5.10 25.82
C ASP A 67 -6.14 5.80 26.73
N ASP A 68 -5.13 5.03 27.15
CA ASP A 68 -3.98 5.53 27.90
C ASP A 68 -3.05 6.33 26.99
N GLY A 69 -3.50 6.60 25.74
CA GLY A 69 -2.78 7.34 24.71
C GLY A 69 -1.69 6.51 24.03
N ASP A 70 -1.47 5.26 24.43
CA ASP A 70 -0.46 4.37 23.84
C ASP A 70 -1.12 3.12 23.21
N TRP A 71 -1.78 3.32 22.08
CA TRP A 71 -2.39 2.23 21.32
C TRP A 71 -1.37 1.22 20.75
N LEU A 72 -0.07 1.58 20.72
CA LEU A 72 1.02 0.71 20.30
C LEU A 72 1.53 -0.19 21.44
N GLY A 73 1.18 0.13 22.69
CA GLY A 73 1.71 -0.51 23.86
C GLY A 73 3.14 -0.10 24.19
N LYS A 74 3.73 -0.74 25.16
CA LYS A 74 5.12 -0.46 25.57
C LYS A 74 6.10 -1.08 24.59
N ALA A 75 7.15 -0.34 24.25
CA ALA A 75 8.24 -0.87 23.45
C ALA A 75 8.90 -2.07 24.18
N PRO A 76 9.28 -3.12 23.45
CA PRO A 76 9.92 -4.28 24.08
C PRO A 76 11.23 -3.90 24.76
N GLU A 77 11.48 -4.51 25.92
CA GLU A 77 12.79 -4.44 26.58
C GLU A 77 13.70 -5.50 25.96
N ILE A 78 14.77 -5.07 25.35
CA ILE A 78 15.74 -5.94 24.64
C ILE A 78 17.10 -5.65 25.26
N ALA A 79 17.67 -6.66 25.94
CA ALA A 79 18.97 -6.55 26.55
C ALA A 79 20.07 -6.61 25.47
N GLU A 80 21.20 -5.95 25.74
CA GLU A 80 22.33 -5.83 24.80
C GLU A 80 22.89 -7.20 24.37
N ASN A 81 22.90 -8.18 25.28
CA ASN A 81 23.37 -9.54 25.01
C ASN A 81 22.41 -10.35 24.11
N GLN A 82 21.20 -9.87 23.85
CA GLN A 82 20.24 -10.48 22.93
C GLN A 82 20.44 -10.03 21.48
N ILE A 83 21.24 -8.97 21.26
CA ILE A 83 21.52 -8.45 19.92
C ILE A 83 22.63 -9.29 19.29
N LYS A 84 22.29 -10.01 18.24
CA LYS A 84 23.20 -10.94 17.55
C LYS A 84 24.12 -10.25 16.54
N ALA A 85 23.63 -9.17 15.92
CA ALA A 85 24.41 -8.42 14.94
C ALA A 85 24.06 -6.94 14.99
N THR A 86 25.03 -6.12 14.62
CA THR A 86 24.86 -4.67 14.46
C THR A 86 25.35 -4.26 13.08
N HIS A 87 24.51 -3.54 12.35
CA HIS A 87 24.82 -2.97 11.05
C HIS A 87 24.83 -1.46 11.14
N THR A 88 25.61 -0.82 10.28
CA THR A 88 25.69 0.65 10.19
C THR A 88 25.33 1.10 8.79
N ALA A 89 24.53 2.14 8.69
CA ALA A 89 24.17 2.79 7.44
C ALA A 89 24.01 4.30 7.66
N ASP A 90 24.05 5.08 6.58
CA ASP A 90 23.73 6.50 6.64
C ASP A 90 22.20 6.67 6.74
N ILE A 91 21.47 5.81 6.03
CA ILE A 91 20.00 5.82 5.98
C ILE A 91 19.46 4.40 6.12
N VAL A 92 18.48 4.22 7.01
CA VAL A 92 17.69 3.00 7.13
C VAL A 92 16.26 3.31 6.73
N VAL A 93 15.74 2.58 5.74
CA VAL A 93 14.35 2.69 5.28
C VAL A 93 13.57 1.49 5.76
N VAL A 94 12.56 1.73 6.59
CA VAL A 94 11.70 0.66 7.15
C VAL A 94 10.39 0.58 6.39
N GLY A 95 10.18 -0.54 5.72
CA GLY A 95 9.07 -0.78 4.82
C GLY A 95 9.42 -0.46 3.37
N CYS A 96 9.67 -1.49 2.57
CA CYS A 96 10.04 -1.39 1.15
C CYS A 96 8.81 -1.54 0.22
N GLY A 97 7.69 -0.89 0.57
CA GLY A 97 6.55 -0.69 -0.31
C GLY A 97 6.81 0.44 -1.31
N THR A 98 5.77 0.97 -1.95
CA THR A 98 5.91 2.02 -2.97
C THR A 98 6.79 3.18 -2.49
N GLY A 99 6.43 3.84 -1.40
CA GLY A 99 7.20 4.99 -0.91
C GLY A 99 8.61 4.63 -0.44
N GLY A 100 8.76 3.51 0.29
CA GLY A 100 10.07 3.07 0.80
C GLY A 100 11.03 2.67 -0.30
N MET A 101 10.57 1.98 -1.33
CA MET A 101 11.42 1.59 -2.45
C MET A 101 11.95 2.80 -3.23
N PHE A 102 11.11 3.80 -3.48
CA PHE A 102 11.56 5.07 -4.07
C PHE A 102 12.57 5.79 -3.16
N ALA A 103 12.34 5.79 -1.83
CA ALA A 103 13.27 6.40 -0.87
C ALA A 103 14.65 5.70 -0.87
N VAL A 104 14.68 4.35 -0.91
CA VAL A 104 15.94 3.60 -1.01
C VAL A 104 16.67 3.94 -2.30
N CYS A 105 15.96 3.97 -3.43
CA CYS A 105 16.58 4.31 -4.73
C CYS A 105 17.16 5.73 -4.71
N ALA A 106 16.41 6.71 -4.25
CA ALA A 106 16.86 8.11 -4.19
C ALA A 106 18.10 8.26 -3.30
N ALA A 107 18.09 7.67 -2.11
CA ALA A 107 19.23 7.72 -1.20
C ALA A 107 20.47 7.02 -1.77
N ALA A 108 20.30 5.89 -2.46
CA ALA A 108 21.42 5.17 -3.09
C ALA A 108 21.97 5.92 -4.31
N GLU A 109 21.14 6.65 -5.06
CA GLU A 109 21.59 7.53 -6.16
C GLU A 109 22.51 8.65 -5.65
N GLU A 110 22.20 9.21 -4.48
CA GLU A 110 23.03 10.24 -3.82
C GLU A 110 24.30 9.66 -3.17
N GLY A 111 24.55 8.35 -3.30
CA GLY A 111 25.73 7.69 -2.79
C GLY A 111 25.69 7.36 -1.30
N ALA A 112 24.56 7.47 -0.64
CA ALA A 112 24.43 7.07 0.75
C ALA A 112 24.49 5.55 0.92
N LYS A 113 25.08 5.09 2.03
CA LYS A 113 25.00 3.69 2.45
C LYS A 113 23.58 3.43 3.00
N VAL A 114 22.76 2.73 2.23
CA VAL A 114 21.34 2.52 2.53
C VAL A 114 21.06 1.07 2.86
N ILE A 115 20.24 0.85 3.90
CA ILE A 115 19.64 -0.45 4.20
C ILE A 115 18.12 -0.31 4.15
N GLY A 116 17.47 -1.02 3.22
CA GLY A 116 16.03 -1.20 3.16
C GLY A 116 15.61 -2.43 3.97
N ILE A 117 14.64 -2.28 4.86
CA ILE A 117 14.15 -3.36 5.72
C ILE A 117 12.69 -3.61 5.42
N ASP A 118 12.29 -4.87 5.21
CA ASP A 118 10.89 -5.24 5.09
C ASP A 118 10.58 -6.55 5.82
N ARG A 119 9.39 -6.62 6.43
CA ARG A 119 8.92 -7.81 7.13
C ARG A 119 8.49 -8.96 6.21
N PHE A 120 8.33 -8.71 4.93
CA PHE A 120 7.96 -9.69 3.92
C PHE A 120 9.19 -10.25 3.21
N VAL A 121 8.97 -11.34 2.47
CA VAL A 121 10.03 -12.04 1.70
C VAL A 121 10.59 -11.22 0.54
N THR A 122 9.89 -10.17 0.14
CA THR A 122 10.30 -9.18 -0.87
C THR A 122 9.75 -7.83 -0.42
N GLY A 123 10.16 -6.74 -1.04
CA GLY A 123 9.45 -5.47 -0.89
C GLY A 123 7.96 -5.67 -1.21
N THR A 124 7.08 -5.09 -0.41
CA THR A 124 5.63 -5.12 -0.68
C THR A 124 5.34 -4.31 -1.92
N GLY A 125 4.83 -4.96 -2.93
CA GLY A 125 4.67 -4.50 -4.30
C GLY A 125 4.37 -3.03 -4.50
N ILE A 126 5.13 -2.40 -5.36
CA ILE A 126 4.75 -1.12 -5.95
C ILE A 126 3.40 -1.32 -6.62
N ARG A 127 2.47 -0.41 -6.38
CA ARG A 127 1.16 -0.49 -7.02
C ARG A 127 1.29 -0.48 -8.53
N ASP A 128 0.39 -1.20 -9.19
CA ASP A 128 0.34 -1.25 -10.64
C ASP A 128 -0.03 0.12 -11.24
N ASP A 129 -0.90 0.87 -10.55
CA ASP A 129 -1.31 2.20 -10.97
C ASP A 129 -0.76 3.25 -10.01
N LEU A 130 -0.01 4.19 -10.55
CA LEU A 130 0.57 5.30 -9.81
C LEU A 130 -0.02 6.62 -10.32
N GLY A 131 -0.50 7.45 -9.39
CA GLY A 131 -0.99 8.78 -9.70
C GLY A 131 0.16 9.78 -9.84
N ALA A 132 0.06 10.65 -10.85
CA ALA A 132 0.93 11.82 -10.95
C ALA A 132 0.22 12.99 -11.67
N VAL A 133 0.75 14.18 -11.50
CA VAL A 133 0.26 15.40 -12.12
C VAL A 133 1.34 15.99 -13.02
N ASN A 134 0.98 16.20 -14.29
CA ASN A 134 1.80 16.85 -15.30
C ASN A 134 3.15 16.16 -15.59
N SER A 135 3.16 14.82 -15.64
CA SER A 135 4.29 14.04 -16.10
C SER A 135 4.53 14.27 -17.60
N ARG A 136 5.74 13.91 -18.09
CA ARG A 136 6.03 13.88 -19.55
C ARG A 136 5.12 12.92 -20.32
N TYR A 137 4.65 11.85 -19.65
CA TYR A 137 3.73 10.88 -20.22
C TYR A 137 2.35 11.50 -20.43
N GLN A 138 1.80 12.19 -19.42
CA GLN A 138 0.54 12.92 -19.55
C GLN A 138 0.62 13.99 -20.64
N LYS A 139 1.73 14.72 -20.72
CA LYS A 139 1.96 15.68 -21.79
C LYS A 139 1.93 15.00 -23.18
N LYS A 140 2.54 13.82 -23.32
CA LYS A 140 2.51 13.01 -24.55
C LYS A 140 1.09 12.54 -24.90
N TRP A 141 0.27 12.23 -23.89
CA TRP A 141 -1.11 11.78 -24.06
C TRP A 141 -2.11 12.92 -24.25
N GLY A 142 -1.68 14.17 -24.15
CA GLY A 142 -2.54 15.35 -24.25
C GLY A 142 -3.30 15.67 -22.95
N THR A 143 -2.94 15.04 -21.85
CA THR A 143 -3.52 15.27 -20.54
C THR A 143 -2.85 16.46 -19.86
N LYS A 144 -3.66 17.41 -19.38
CA LYS A 144 -3.21 18.55 -18.59
C LYS A 144 -4.10 18.67 -17.34
N ILE A 145 -3.48 18.74 -16.18
CA ILE A 145 -4.17 18.88 -14.90
C ILE A 145 -3.78 20.22 -14.29
N ASP A 146 -4.78 21.08 -14.00
CA ASP A 146 -4.54 22.28 -13.23
C ASP A 146 -4.33 21.93 -11.75
N LYS A 147 -3.25 22.46 -11.16
CA LYS A 147 -2.88 22.20 -9.78
C LYS A 147 -3.96 22.64 -8.79
N TRP A 148 -4.53 23.81 -8.99
CA TRP A 148 -5.47 24.38 -8.04
C TRP A 148 -6.84 23.73 -8.13
N ASP A 149 -7.24 23.31 -9.32
CA ASP A 149 -8.44 22.49 -9.50
C ASP A 149 -8.28 21.15 -8.79
N TYR A 150 -7.09 20.53 -8.90
CA TYR A 150 -6.81 19.30 -8.19
C TYR A 150 -6.82 19.46 -6.67
N VAL A 151 -6.19 20.52 -6.14
CA VAL A 151 -6.21 20.84 -4.69
C VAL A 151 -7.65 21.08 -4.21
N THR A 152 -8.45 21.81 -5.00
CA THR A 152 -9.85 22.09 -4.67
C THR A 152 -10.67 20.80 -4.61
N MET A 153 -10.56 19.96 -5.64
CA MET A 153 -11.23 18.66 -5.68
C MET A 153 -10.84 17.78 -4.50
N ALA A 154 -9.54 17.64 -4.23
CA ALA A 154 -9.05 16.84 -3.12
C ALA A 154 -9.57 17.34 -1.76
N THR A 155 -9.65 18.66 -1.60
CA THR A 155 -10.21 19.30 -0.39
C THR A 155 -11.69 19.01 -0.23
N GLN A 156 -12.46 19.09 -1.31
CA GLN A 156 -13.89 18.77 -1.32
C GLN A 156 -14.13 17.28 -1.05
N TYR A 157 -13.35 16.40 -1.69
CA TYR A 157 -13.45 14.95 -1.50
C TYR A 157 -13.18 14.54 -0.05
N ALA A 158 -12.24 15.19 0.61
CA ALA A 158 -11.91 14.97 2.02
C ALA A 158 -12.81 15.76 2.99
N ALA A 159 -13.89 16.39 2.51
CA ALA A 159 -14.79 17.23 3.31
C ALA A 159 -14.03 18.29 4.15
N GLY A 160 -12.95 18.84 3.62
CA GLY A 160 -12.09 19.81 4.27
C GLY A 160 -11.03 19.23 5.22
N HIS A 161 -11.09 17.95 5.53
CA HIS A 161 -10.13 17.27 6.42
C HIS A 161 -8.89 16.80 5.64
N ILE A 162 -8.11 17.75 5.16
CA ILE A 162 -6.93 17.48 4.33
C ILE A 162 -5.79 18.45 4.63
N ASN A 163 -4.57 17.95 4.54
CA ASN A 163 -3.39 18.81 4.51
C ASN A 163 -3.12 19.25 3.06
N GLN A 164 -3.54 20.48 2.74
CA GLN A 164 -3.38 21.03 1.39
C GLN A 164 -1.91 21.17 0.97
N ASP A 165 -0.97 21.32 1.91
CA ASP A 165 0.44 21.42 1.57
C ASP A 165 0.99 20.09 1.05
N LEU A 166 0.50 18.96 1.58
CA LEU A 166 0.83 17.64 1.03
C LEU A 166 0.23 17.43 -0.37
N VAL A 167 -0.99 17.92 -0.61
CA VAL A 167 -1.61 17.84 -1.94
C VAL A 167 -0.87 18.72 -2.94
N LYS A 168 -0.47 19.92 -2.55
CA LYS A 168 0.35 20.81 -3.40
C LYS A 168 1.71 20.17 -3.71
N LEU A 169 2.36 19.56 -2.72
CA LEU A 169 3.62 18.87 -2.90
C LEU A 169 3.47 17.69 -3.91
N PHE A 170 2.37 16.93 -3.80
CA PHE A 170 2.05 15.90 -4.79
C PHE A 170 1.92 16.49 -6.20
N CYS A 171 1.17 17.57 -6.37
CA CYS A 171 1.03 18.23 -7.68
C CYS A 171 2.36 18.74 -8.25
N ASP A 172 3.25 19.22 -7.40
CA ASP A 172 4.51 19.84 -7.82
C ASP A 172 5.59 18.83 -8.19
N TYR A 173 5.60 17.65 -7.54
CA TYR A 173 6.70 16.70 -7.66
C TYR A 173 6.35 15.35 -8.26
N SER A 174 5.08 14.93 -8.22
CA SER A 174 4.71 13.59 -8.68
C SER A 174 5.01 13.34 -10.15
N GLY A 175 4.87 14.35 -11.00
CA GLY A 175 5.22 14.26 -12.42
C GLY A 175 6.69 13.87 -12.64
N ALA A 176 7.61 14.57 -11.96
CA ALA A 176 9.04 14.28 -12.04
C ALA A 176 9.39 12.88 -11.47
N VAL A 177 8.73 12.46 -10.40
CA VAL A 177 8.91 11.12 -9.82
C VAL A 177 8.47 10.03 -10.80
N ILE A 178 7.33 10.20 -11.46
CA ILE A 178 6.85 9.25 -12.47
C ILE A 178 7.73 9.27 -13.72
N ASP A 179 8.26 10.40 -14.11
CA ASP A 179 9.21 10.50 -15.22
C ASP A 179 10.49 9.72 -14.92
N TRP A 180 11.04 9.87 -13.72
CA TRP A 180 12.18 9.08 -13.25
C TRP A 180 11.88 7.59 -13.21
N TYR A 181 10.72 7.20 -12.66
CA TYR A 181 10.29 5.80 -12.59
C TYR A 181 10.14 5.18 -13.98
N GLY A 182 9.53 5.90 -14.90
CA GLY A 182 9.36 5.47 -16.27
C GLY A 182 10.69 5.21 -16.99
N ASP A 183 11.76 5.98 -16.67
CA ASP A 183 13.10 5.69 -17.18
C ASP A 183 13.62 4.34 -16.68
N ARG A 184 13.44 4.04 -15.41
CA ARG A 184 13.84 2.74 -14.83
C ARG A 184 13.05 1.58 -15.43
N LEU A 185 11.77 1.77 -15.70
CA LEU A 185 10.93 0.80 -16.38
C LEU A 185 11.39 0.58 -17.83
N ALA A 186 11.67 1.67 -18.56
CA ALA A 186 12.11 1.63 -19.95
C ALA A 186 13.46 0.91 -20.12
N GLU A 187 14.40 1.07 -19.19
CA GLU A 187 15.67 0.33 -19.14
C GLU A 187 15.47 -1.20 -19.11
N ARG A 188 14.32 -1.66 -18.66
CA ARG A 188 13.93 -3.07 -18.58
C ARG A 188 12.86 -3.43 -19.61
N GLY A 189 12.58 -2.57 -20.58
CA GLY A 189 11.60 -2.80 -21.65
C GLY A 189 10.15 -2.81 -21.17
N VAL A 190 9.84 -2.16 -20.07
CA VAL A 190 8.48 -1.95 -19.56
C VAL A 190 8.04 -0.53 -19.92
N GLU A 191 6.87 -0.40 -20.55
CA GLU A 191 6.30 0.88 -20.96
C GLU A 191 5.25 1.35 -19.93
N LEU A 192 5.23 2.65 -19.65
CA LEU A 192 4.14 3.29 -18.92
C LEU A 192 3.03 3.70 -19.89
N TRP A 193 1.81 3.37 -19.49
CA TRP A 193 0.60 3.69 -20.22
C TRP A 193 -0.36 4.48 -19.32
N HIS A 194 -1.33 5.18 -19.90
CA HIS A 194 -2.41 5.77 -19.10
C HIS A 194 -3.31 4.67 -18.54
N GLU A 195 -3.83 4.87 -17.33
CA GLU A 195 -4.80 3.97 -16.73
C GLU A 195 -6.08 3.93 -17.59
N SER A 196 -6.56 2.71 -17.88
CA SER A 196 -7.82 2.54 -18.60
C SER A 196 -9.00 2.92 -17.70
N GLY A 197 -9.70 3.96 -18.03
CA GLY A 197 -10.85 4.43 -17.26
C GLY A 197 -10.81 5.89 -16.87
N ASP A 198 -9.82 6.64 -17.33
CA ASP A 198 -9.68 8.09 -17.15
C ASP A 198 -10.81 8.92 -17.80
N LYS A 199 -12.03 8.41 -17.70
CA LYS A 199 -13.21 9.21 -18.03
C LYS A 199 -13.55 10.04 -16.82
N VAL A 200 -13.57 11.35 -17.00
CA VAL A 200 -14.07 12.30 -16.00
C VAL A 200 -15.52 11.92 -15.67
N ASP A 201 -15.77 11.48 -14.43
CA ASP A 201 -17.14 11.35 -13.91
C ASP A 201 -17.57 12.70 -13.35
N GLU A 202 -18.34 13.43 -14.15
CA GLU A 202 -18.83 14.76 -13.77
C GLU A 202 -20.03 14.71 -12.80
N SER A 203 -20.52 13.51 -12.43
CA SER A 203 -21.79 13.37 -11.72
C SER A 203 -21.73 13.76 -10.24
N ARG A 204 -20.57 13.59 -9.56
CA ARG A 204 -20.41 13.89 -8.12
C ARG A 204 -19.05 14.45 -7.75
N TYR A 205 -17.98 13.84 -8.28
CA TYR A 205 -16.60 14.23 -8.03
C TYR A 205 -15.90 14.33 -9.36
N HIS A 206 -15.20 15.41 -9.56
CA HIS A 206 -14.35 15.54 -10.71
C HIS A 206 -13.19 14.55 -10.57
N HIS A 207 -13.08 13.61 -11.51
CA HIS A 207 -11.96 12.66 -11.53
C HIS A 207 -10.87 13.19 -12.45
N PHE A 208 -9.68 13.40 -11.90
CA PHE A 208 -8.53 13.81 -12.69
C PHE A 208 -7.79 12.58 -13.23
N PRO A 209 -7.37 12.57 -14.51
CA PRO A 209 -6.66 11.46 -15.11
C PRO A 209 -5.20 11.44 -14.66
N THR A 210 -4.96 11.04 -13.40
CA THR A 210 -3.62 10.96 -12.81
C THR A 210 -2.93 9.63 -13.02
N GLY A 211 -3.65 8.58 -13.45
CA GLY A 211 -3.19 7.20 -13.47
C GLY A 211 -2.11 6.92 -14.51
N HIS A 212 -1.07 6.21 -14.09
CA HIS A 212 0.01 5.69 -14.91
C HIS A 212 0.16 4.20 -14.62
N SER A 213 -0.13 3.35 -15.61
CA SER A 213 -0.09 1.89 -15.51
C SER A 213 1.10 1.31 -16.26
N PRO A 214 2.01 0.59 -15.60
CA PRO A 214 3.06 -0.15 -16.28
C PRO A 214 2.47 -1.32 -17.08
N ARG A 215 2.96 -1.54 -18.29
CA ARG A 215 2.68 -2.74 -19.07
C ARG A 215 3.71 -3.81 -18.74
N TRP A 216 3.40 -4.60 -17.74
CA TRP A 216 4.28 -5.64 -17.26
C TRP A 216 4.59 -6.69 -18.33
N ARG A 217 5.82 -7.15 -18.33
CA ARG A 217 6.30 -8.26 -19.14
C ARG A 217 6.82 -9.39 -18.25
N THR A 218 6.94 -10.58 -18.81
CA THR A 218 7.60 -11.69 -18.13
C THR A 218 9.10 -11.42 -18.06
N SER A 219 9.72 -11.77 -16.93
CA SER A 219 11.17 -11.64 -16.74
C SER A 219 11.93 -12.56 -17.68
N ASP A 220 13.06 -12.09 -18.20
CA ASP A 220 13.95 -12.83 -19.11
C ASP A 220 14.88 -13.80 -18.36
N ASP A 221 14.76 -13.92 -17.02
CA ASP A 221 15.62 -14.77 -16.17
C ASP A 221 15.19 -16.24 -16.11
N GLY A 222 14.24 -16.64 -16.95
CA GLY A 222 13.73 -18.02 -17.00
C GLY A 222 12.81 -18.43 -15.86
N THR A 223 12.52 -17.55 -14.90
CA THR A 223 11.64 -17.85 -13.75
C THR A 223 10.16 -17.83 -14.10
N GLY A 224 9.79 -17.29 -15.27
CA GLY A 224 8.39 -17.09 -15.68
C GLY A 224 7.63 -16.06 -14.81
N LYS A 225 8.30 -15.39 -13.86
CA LYS A 225 7.68 -14.41 -12.98
C LYS A 225 7.52 -13.06 -13.70
N PRO A 226 6.47 -12.29 -13.36
CA PRO A 226 6.34 -10.94 -13.86
C PRO A 226 7.55 -10.08 -13.48
N LEU A 227 8.00 -9.23 -14.40
CA LEU A 227 8.97 -8.19 -14.13
C LEU A 227 8.18 -6.97 -13.63
N ASP A 228 7.92 -6.91 -12.33
CA ASP A 228 7.19 -5.83 -11.68
C ASP A 228 8.10 -4.67 -11.26
N GLY A 229 7.46 -3.55 -10.91
CA GLY A 229 8.18 -2.33 -10.53
C GLY A 229 9.02 -2.49 -9.27
N ASN A 230 8.58 -3.32 -8.33
CA ASN A 230 9.34 -3.57 -7.10
C ASN A 230 10.67 -4.25 -7.41
N ARG A 231 10.65 -5.27 -8.28
CA ARG A 231 11.85 -5.97 -8.71
C ARG A 231 12.78 -5.06 -9.51
N ILE A 232 12.22 -4.25 -10.41
CA ILE A 232 13.01 -3.30 -11.21
C ILE A 232 13.73 -2.31 -10.32
N LEU A 233 13.04 -1.70 -9.37
CA LEU A 233 13.64 -0.73 -8.44
C LEU A 233 14.57 -1.39 -7.43
N HIS A 234 14.27 -2.60 -6.95
CA HIS A 234 15.18 -3.38 -6.11
C HIS A 234 16.52 -3.60 -6.81
N ASP A 235 16.49 -4.16 -8.04
CA ASP A 235 17.70 -4.44 -8.83
C ASP A 235 18.49 -3.14 -9.11
N TYR A 236 17.76 -2.05 -9.39
CA TYR A 236 18.36 -0.75 -9.58
C TYR A 236 19.06 -0.23 -8.32
N ALA A 237 18.40 -0.28 -7.15
CA ALA A 237 18.96 0.17 -5.89
C ALA A 237 20.18 -0.67 -5.47
N VAL A 238 20.12 -2.00 -5.65
CA VAL A 238 21.26 -2.89 -5.38
C VAL A 238 22.45 -2.54 -6.29
N LYS A 239 22.23 -2.27 -7.56
CA LYS A 239 23.26 -1.81 -8.49
C LYS A 239 23.90 -0.48 -8.04
N LYS A 240 23.15 0.36 -7.32
CA LYS A 240 23.63 1.61 -6.72
C LYS A 240 24.27 1.43 -5.33
N GLY A 241 24.34 0.20 -4.82
CA GLY A 241 24.98 -0.13 -3.55
C GLY A 241 24.05 -0.24 -2.35
N ALA A 242 22.73 -0.17 -2.53
CA ALA A 242 21.79 -0.42 -1.44
C ALA A 242 21.79 -1.89 -1.04
N ARG A 243 21.54 -2.12 0.25
CA ARG A 243 21.30 -3.45 0.83
C ARG A 243 19.82 -3.56 1.22
N PHE A 244 19.26 -4.77 1.10
CA PHE A 244 17.91 -5.09 1.58
C PHE A 244 17.96 -6.25 2.55
N ASP A 245 17.28 -6.08 3.68
CA ASP A 245 17.06 -7.11 4.70
C ASP A 245 15.55 -7.43 4.73
N TYR A 246 15.15 -8.44 3.98
CA TYR A 246 13.79 -8.96 3.96
C TYR A 246 13.53 -9.94 5.11
N ASN A 247 12.27 -10.33 5.33
CA ASN A 247 11.84 -11.10 6.49
C ASN A 247 12.33 -10.50 7.82
N THR A 248 12.48 -9.17 7.85
CA THR A 248 13.07 -8.44 8.95
C THR A 248 12.09 -7.38 9.42
N ARG A 249 11.61 -7.52 10.65
CA ARG A 249 10.57 -6.65 11.22
C ARG A 249 11.17 -5.73 12.28
N MET A 250 11.05 -4.42 12.08
CA MET A 250 11.40 -3.45 13.12
C MET A 250 10.48 -3.61 14.34
N VAL A 251 11.09 -3.64 15.53
CA VAL A 251 10.38 -3.78 16.81
C VAL A 251 10.63 -2.63 17.77
N LYS A 252 11.72 -1.87 17.59
CA LYS A 252 12.06 -0.76 18.48
C LYS A 252 12.89 0.30 17.75
N LEU A 253 12.58 1.57 17.99
CA LEU A 253 13.46 2.69 17.61
C LEU A 253 14.49 2.93 18.69
N ILE A 254 15.73 3.24 18.27
CA ILE A 254 16.79 3.69 19.15
C ILE A 254 16.82 5.22 19.08
N LYS A 255 16.77 5.86 20.24
CA LYS A 255 16.82 7.33 20.36
C LYS A 255 17.97 7.73 21.26
N ASP A 256 18.69 8.75 20.84
CA ASP A 256 19.66 9.47 21.67
C ASP A 256 19.31 10.96 21.65
N LYS A 257 19.14 11.55 22.82
CA LYS A 257 18.81 12.99 23.02
C LYS A 257 17.69 13.49 22.11
N GLY A 258 16.63 12.68 21.98
CA GLY A 258 15.46 13.00 21.16
C GLY A 258 15.59 12.70 19.65
N ARG A 259 16.77 12.37 19.17
CA ARG A 259 17.03 11.98 17.78
C ARG A 259 16.94 10.46 17.61
N VAL A 260 16.30 10.00 16.55
CA VAL A 260 16.35 8.58 16.14
C VAL A 260 17.74 8.32 15.53
N THR A 261 18.47 7.37 16.10
CA THR A 261 19.83 6.99 15.71
C THR A 261 19.94 5.57 15.15
N GLY A 262 18.82 4.82 15.17
CA GLY A 262 18.76 3.48 14.63
C GLY A 262 17.47 2.77 15.03
N CYS A 263 17.44 1.48 14.77
CA CYS A 263 16.34 0.61 15.16
C CYS A 263 16.85 -0.78 15.55
N ILE A 264 16.01 -1.52 16.28
CA ILE A 264 16.19 -2.94 16.52
C ILE A 264 15.12 -3.68 15.75
N CYS A 265 15.53 -4.73 15.05
CA CYS A 265 14.68 -5.57 14.22
C CYS A 265 14.77 -7.03 14.68
N VAL A 266 13.79 -7.82 14.28
CA VAL A 266 13.82 -9.29 14.34
C VAL A 266 13.98 -9.78 12.91
N ASN A 267 15.03 -10.55 12.63
CA ASN A 267 15.33 -11.13 11.33
C ASN A 267 14.54 -12.43 11.06
N ALA A 268 14.80 -13.08 9.93
CA ALA A 268 14.14 -14.33 9.52
C ALA A 268 14.37 -15.48 10.51
N ASP A 269 15.50 -15.49 11.21
CA ASP A 269 15.87 -16.53 12.18
C ASP A 269 15.27 -16.27 13.57
N GLY A 270 14.59 -15.15 13.75
CA GLY A 270 14.04 -14.71 15.02
C GLY A 270 15.06 -13.97 15.91
N ASP A 271 16.25 -13.68 15.41
CA ASP A 271 17.31 -12.99 16.14
C ASP A 271 17.09 -11.47 16.12
N TYR A 272 17.44 -10.83 17.25
CA TYR A 272 17.50 -9.37 17.31
C TYR A 272 18.75 -8.86 16.58
N VAL A 273 18.56 -7.91 15.67
CA VAL A 273 19.60 -7.20 14.92
C VAL A 273 19.42 -5.70 15.04
N ARG A 274 20.51 -4.98 15.12
CA ARG A 274 20.54 -3.52 15.24
C ARG A 274 21.00 -2.89 13.94
#